data_c64b762c85125e8539bea0796ee8b406
#
_entry.id   c64b762c85125e8539bea0796ee8b406
#
_cell.length_a   1.000
_cell.length_b   1.000
_cell.length_c   1.000
_cell.angle_alpha   90.00
_cell.angle_beta   90.00
_cell.angle_gamma   90.00
#
_symmetry.space_group_name_H-M   'P 1'
#
loop_
_entity.id
_entity.type
_entity.pdbx_description
1 polymer ?
#
loop_
_entity_poly.entity_id
_entity_poly.type
_entity_poly.pdbx_seq_one_letter_code
_entity_poly.pdbx_strand_id
1 'polypeptide(L)'
;AGKQLPAGIATLLPSDSETYENGNTVSAQQPSQTTYTDPVNDGTWTFKGYDAASTVVNKANVEFVGKWEFVANKYQATYSFESATAGKQLPAGIATLLPSDNATYENGNSVSAQQPSQTTYTDTVNDGTWTFKGYDAASAVVNKADVEFVGKWAFEANKYQATYSFASATAGKQLPAAIAALTPSDSATYENGNTVSAQQPSQTTYPDPVNDGTWTFKGYDAASAVVNKADVEFVGKWAFEANKYQATYSFASATADKALPAAIAALTPSDSATYENGNTVSAQQPSQTTYPDPVNDGTWTFKGYDAASAVVNKADVEFVGKWTFEANKYQATYRFESA
;
A
#
# COMPACT_ATOMS: atom_id res chain seq x y z
N ALA A 1 22.92 -19.75 58.40
CA ALA A 1 22.69 -20.74 59.44
C ALA A 1 21.91 -21.93 58.84
N GLY A 2 22.41 -23.19 59.02
CA GLY A 2 21.66 -24.40 58.62
C GLY A 2 22.32 -25.35 57.62
N LYS A 3 23.46 -24.98 56.99
CA LYS A 3 24.20 -25.90 56.17
C LYS A 3 25.20 -26.73 57.03
N GLN A 4 25.30 -28.02 56.77
CA GLN A 4 26.28 -28.86 57.41
C GLN A 4 27.67 -28.64 56.81
N LEU A 5 28.72 -28.68 57.67
CA LEU A 5 30.08 -28.58 57.20
C LEU A 5 30.41 -29.79 56.27
N PRO A 6 30.99 -29.56 55.09
CA PRO A 6 31.50 -30.65 54.29
C PRO A 6 32.58 -31.49 54.99
N ALA A 7 32.55 -32.80 54.75
CA ALA A 7 33.54 -33.69 55.36
C ALA A 7 35.02 -33.27 55.10
N GLY A 8 35.26 -32.63 53.95
CA GLY A 8 36.57 -32.11 53.58
C GLY A 8 37.11 -31.03 54.53
N ILE A 9 36.26 -30.27 55.21
CA ILE A 9 36.72 -29.28 56.19
C ILE A 9 37.37 -29.97 57.41
N ALA A 10 36.91 -31.15 57.80
CA ALA A 10 37.51 -31.90 58.91
C ALA A 10 38.97 -32.30 58.64
N THR A 11 39.35 -32.41 57.36
CA THR A 11 40.76 -32.72 57.00
C THR A 11 41.68 -31.50 57.13
N LEU A 12 41.15 -30.32 57.36
CA LEU A 12 41.88 -29.05 57.52
C LEU A 12 42.25 -28.77 58.99
N LEU A 13 41.78 -29.62 59.93
CA LEU A 13 42.10 -29.47 61.34
C LEU A 13 43.61 -29.48 61.54
N PRO A 14 44.14 -28.55 62.37
CA PRO A 14 45.53 -28.62 62.76
C PRO A 14 45.80 -29.89 63.60
N SER A 15 46.99 -30.43 63.47
CA SER A 15 47.44 -31.48 64.34
C SER A 15 48.32 -30.88 65.41
N ASP A 16 48.01 -31.12 66.68
CA ASP A 16 48.81 -30.75 67.79
C ASP A 16 49.18 -32.05 68.53
N SER A 17 50.51 -32.38 68.53
CA SER A 17 51.06 -33.52 69.20
C SER A 17 51.75 -33.19 70.51
N GLU A 18 51.65 -31.90 70.92
CA GLU A 18 52.28 -31.48 72.14
C GLU A 18 51.45 -31.88 73.37
N THR A 19 52.12 -32.04 74.49
CA THR A 19 51.50 -32.31 75.75
C THR A 19 51.74 -31.11 76.72
N TYR A 20 50.71 -30.71 77.37
CA TYR A 20 50.71 -29.48 78.21
C TYR A 20 50.49 -29.86 79.67
N GLU A 21 51.20 -29.16 80.62
CA GLU A 21 50.98 -29.31 82.03
C GLU A 21 49.82 -28.46 82.50
N ASN A 22 49.23 -28.81 83.65
CA ASN A 22 48.23 -28.05 84.26
C ASN A 22 48.72 -26.59 84.58
N GLY A 23 47.98 -25.60 84.15
CA GLY A 23 48.35 -24.17 84.28
C GLY A 23 49.06 -23.63 83.01
N ASN A 24 49.47 -24.43 82.04
CA ASN A 24 50.03 -23.96 80.73
C ASN A 24 48.94 -23.25 79.94
N THR A 25 49.33 -22.19 79.27
CA THR A 25 48.47 -21.52 78.28
C THR A 25 48.75 -22.18 76.89
N VAL A 26 47.66 -22.64 76.21
CA VAL A 26 47.67 -23.20 74.86
C VAL A 26 47.03 -22.24 73.93
N SER A 27 47.64 -21.94 72.80
CA SER A 27 47.08 -21.09 71.75
C SER A 27 46.51 -21.95 70.64
N ALA A 28 45.34 -21.55 70.14
CA ALA A 28 44.69 -22.22 69.00
C ALA A 28 45.57 -22.13 67.76
N GLN A 29 45.79 -23.28 67.11
CA GLN A 29 46.54 -23.36 65.84
C GLN A 29 45.60 -23.16 64.66
N GLN A 30 46.04 -22.44 63.62
CA GLN A 30 45.24 -22.19 62.42
C GLN A 30 45.03 -23.50 61.67
N PRO A 31 43.86 -23.68 61.02
CA PRO A 31 43.65 -24.80 60.12
C PRO A 31 44.62 -24.71 58.93
N SER A 32 44.89 -25.81 58.24
CA SER A 32 45.78 -25.86 57.09
C SER A 32 45.34 -24.98 55.90
N GLN A 33 44.06 -24.67 55.84
CA GLN A 33 43.45 -23.68 54.92
C GLN A 33 42.34 -22.93 55.65
N THR A 34 42.20 -21.64 55.34
CA THR A 34 41.15 -20.79 55.91
C THR A 34 39.93 -20.62 54.97
N THR A 35 39.97 -21.20 53.76
CA THR A 35 38.87 -21.26 52.79
C THR A 35 38.71 -22.68 52.28
N TYR A 36 37.46 -23.05 52.01
CA TYR A 36 37.14 -24.35 51.42
C TYR A 36 36.04 -24.18 50.36
N THR A 37 36.29 -24.52 49.08
CA THR A 37 35.30 -24.51 48.05
C THR A 37 34.37 -25.71 48.20
N ASP A 38 33.07 -25.46 48.25
CA ASP A 38 32.02 -26.47 48.36
C ASP A 38 31.29 -26.63 47.04
N PRO A 39 31.70 -27.60 46.21
CA PRO A 39 31.08 -27.82 44.91
C PRO A 39 29.66 -28.40 45.01
N VAL A 40 29.30 -28.98 46.15
CA VAL A 40 27.96 -29.54 46.38
C VAL A 40 26.95 -28.44 46.64
N ASN A 41 27.29 -27.56 47.60
CA ASN A 41 26.42 -26.43 47.98
C ASN A 41 26.66 -25.17 47.12
N ASP A 42 27.62 -25.23 46.20
CA ASP A 42 27.97 -24.14 45.28
C ASP A 42 28.32 -22.84 46.00
N GLY A 43 29.43 -22.84 46.67
CA GLY A 43 29.90 -21.68 47.41
C GLY A 43 31.24 -21.94 48.11
N THR A 44 31.58 -21.04 49.02
CA THR A 44 32.84 -21.06 49.73
C THR A 44 32.61 -20.96 51.26
N TRP A 45 33.22 -21.86 51.99
CA TRP A 45 33.34 -21.78 53.42
C TRP A 45 34.59 -20.99 53.78
N THR A 46 34.45 -20.04 54.73
CA THR A 46 35.55 -19.22 55.25
C THR A 46 35.66 -19.43 56.75
N PHE A 47 36.85 -19.73 57.21
CA PHE A 47 37.15 -19.87 58.63
C PHE A 47 37.07 -18.50 59.34
N LYS A 48 36.32 -18.42 60.41
CA LYS A 48 36.09 -17.17 61.16
C LYS A 48 36.85 -17.12 62.51
N GLY A 49 37.59 -18.15 62.75
CA GLY A 49 38.35 -18.29 64.02
C GLY A 49 37.80 -19.35 64.93
N TYR A 50 38.51 -19.58 65.99
CA TYR A 50 38.08 -20.44 67.08
C TYR A 50 37.26 -19.63 68.09
N ASP A 51 36.53 -20.32 68.95
CA ASP A 51 35.78 -19.75 70.09
C ASP A 51 36.69 -19.04 71.09
N ALA A 52 37.95 -19.46 71.23
CA ALA A 52 38.99 -18.80 71.98
C ALA A 52 40.33 -18.83 71.23
N ALA A 53 41.10 -17.75 71.24
CA ALA A 53 42.45 -17.67 70.71
C ALA A 53 43.49 -18.47 71.53
N SER A 54 43.28 -18.58 72.79
CA SER A 54 44.04 -19.34 73.75
C SER A 54 43.22 -19.73 74.97
N THR A 55 43.59 -20.76 75.68
CA THR A 55 43.00 -21.19 76.92
C THR A 55 44.05 -21.82 77.88
N VAL A 56 43.76 -21.83 79.19
CA VAL A 56 44.64 -22.42 80.22
C VAL A 56 44.20 -23.87 80.48
N VAL A 57 45.16 -24.81 80.49
CA VAL A 57 44.92 -26.22 80.81
C VAL A 57 44.52 -26.31 82.27
N ASN A 58 43.32 -26.80 82.63
CA ASN A 58 42.77 -26.96 83.93
C ASN A 58 42.36 -28.42 84.19
N LYS A 59 43.40 -29.29 84.38
CA LYS A 59 43.22 -30.69 84.75
C LYS A 59 42.37 -31.51 83.77
N ALA A 60 42.20 -31.01 82.48
CA ALA A 60 41.44 -31.60 81.43
C ALA A 60 42.07 -31.21 80.09
N ASN A 61 41.81 -32.00 79.01
CA ASN A 61 42.15 -31.62 77.61
C ASN A 61 41.46 -30.31 77.23
N VAL A 62 42.16 -29.52 76.41
CA VAL A 62 41.65 -28.27 75.84
C VAL A 62 41.07 -28.55 74.52
N GLU A 63 39.90 -28.05 74.23
CA GLU A 63 39.22 -28.09 72.92
C GLU A 63 39.04 -26.69 72.36
N PHE A 64 39.36 -26.47 71.09
CA PHE A 64 39.09 -25.25 70.37
C PHE A 64 38.08 -25.57 69.26
N VAL A 65 36.89 -24.86 69.32
CA VAL A 65 35.83 -25.08 68.35
C VAL A 65 35.91 -24.01 67.25
N GLY A 66 36.33 -24.41 66.06
CA GLY A 66 36.44 -23.54 64.88
C GLY A 66 35.10 -23.29 64.22
N LYS A 67 34.87 -22.04 63.87
CA LYS A 67 33.64 -21.59 63.19
C LYS A 67 33.92 -21.29 61.74
N TRP A 68 33.06 -21.79 60.87
CA TRP A 68 33.09 -21.58 59.42
C TRP A 68 31.81 -20.92 58.98
N GLU A 69 31.93 -19.95 58.06
CA GLU A 69 30.80 -19.23 57.44
C GLU A 69 30.74 -19.62 55.99
N PHE A 70 29.53 -19.97 55.51
CA PHE A 70 29.28 -20.31 54.09
C PHE A 70 28.73 -19.08 53.34
N VAL A 71 29.32 -18.82 52.15
CA VAL A 71 28.82 -17.81 51.23
C VAL A 71 28.55 -18.53 49.91
N ALA A 72 27.28 -18.49 49.46
CA ALA A 72 26.89 -19.10 48.18
C ALA A 72 27.41 -18.26 47.01
N ASN A 73 27.75 -18.92 45.90
CA ASN A 73 28.00 -18.25 44.65
C ASN A 73 26.74 -17.55 44.16
N LYS A 74 26.93 -16.45 43.48
CA LYS A 74 25.85 -15.63 42.95
C LYS A 74 25.95 -15.54 41.44
N TYR A 75 24.80 -15.62 40.76
CA TYR A 75 24.61 -15.61 39.30
C TYR A 75 23.64 -14.53 38.93
N GLN A 76 23.62 -14.14 37.66
CA GLN A 76 22.75 -13.08 37.13
C GLN A 76 21.81 -13.65 36.05
N ALA A 77 20.71 -12.93 35.78
CA ALA A 77 19.91 -13.10 34.60
C ALA A 77 20.39 -12.11 33.54
N THR A 78 20.64 -12.60 32.35
CA THR A 78 21.03 -11.81 31.17
C THR A 78 19.96 -11.91 30.11
N TYR A 79 19.87 -10.87 29.26
CA TYR A 79 18.84 -10.76 28.25
C TYR A 79 19.45 -10.41 26.91
N SER A 80 18.96 -11.05 25.85
CA SER A 80 19.29 -10.73 24.48
C SER A 80 18.02 -10.75 23.61
N PHE A 81 18.08 -10.11 22.44
CA PHE A 81 16.99 -10.10 21.49
C PHE A 81 17.43 -10.62 20.13
N GLU A 82 16.53 -11.38 19.47
CA GLU A 82 16.71 -11.91 18.13
C GLU A 82 15.47 -11.67 17.26
N SER A 83 15.68 -11.58 15.96
CA SER A 83 14.61 -11.53 14.98
C SER A 83 13.95 -12.90 14.80
N ALA A 84 12.62 -12.94 14.90
CA ALA A 84 11.80 -14.08 14.50
C ALA A 84 11.39 -14.02 13.03
N THR A 85 11.68 -12.91 12.31
CA THR A 85 11.36 -12.74 10.89
C THR A 85 12.59 -13.05 10.05
N ALA A 86 12.50 -14.08 9.21
CA ALA A 86 13.61 -14.50 8.36
C ALA A 86 14.11 -13.35 7.46
N GLY A 87 15.42 -13.17 7.39
CA GLY A 87 16.07 -12.15 6.57
C GLY A 87 15.96 -10.70 7.07
N LYS A 88 15.29 -10.47 8.20
CA LYS A 88 15.19 -9.13 8.82
C LYS A 88 16.09 -9.06 10.06
N GLN A 89 16.92 -8.03 10.12
CA GLN A 89 17.72 -7.72 11.30
C GLN A 89 16.98 -6.74 12.21
N LEU A 90 17.19 -6.90 13.52
CA LEU A 90 16.62 -5.98 14.51
C LEU A 90 17.25 -4.59 14.37
N PRO A 91 16.44 -3.53 14.37
CA PRO A 91 16.94 -2.16 14.52
C PRO A 91 17.71 -1.98 15.84
N ALA A 92 18.76 -1.19 15.81
CA ALA A 92 19.56 -0.91 17.02
C ALA A 92 18.73 -0.36 18.20
N GLY A 93 17.64 0.35 17.90
CA GLY A 93 16.72 0.87 18.92
C GLY A 93 16.04 -0.21 19.75
N ILE A 94 15.84 -1.41 19.23
CA ILE A 94 15.25 -2.53 19.98
C ILE A 94 16.19 -2.98 21.12
N ALA A 95 17.50 -2.93 20.91
CA ALA A 95 18.46 -3.29 21.95
C ALA A 95 18.35 -2.39 23.21
N THR A 96 17.88 -1.17 23.07
CA THR A 96 17.66 -0.25 24.20
C THR A 96 16.44 -0.63 25.07
N LEU A 97 15.62 -1.57 24.60
CA LEU A 97 14.42 -2.05 25.28
C LEU A 97 14.69 -3.24 26.21
N LEU A 98 15.94 -3.73 26.22
CA LEU A 98 16.34 -4.83 27.11
C LEU A 98 16.03 -4.49 28.55
N PRO A 99 15.46 -5.42 29.33
CA PRO A 99 15.30 -5.23 30.76
C PRO A 99 16.67 -5.21 31.46
N SER A 100 16.78 -4.46 32.54
CA SER A 100 17.93 -4.52 33.43
C SER A 100 17.56 -5.33 34.66
N ASP A 101 18.27 -6.42 34.92
CA ASP A 101 18.13 -7.19 36.12
C ASP A 101 19.44 -7.12 36.93
N ASN A 102 19.42 -6.39 38.03
CA ASN A 102 20.54 -6.23 38.95
C ASN A 102 20.49 -7.22 40.14
N ALA A 103 19.46 -8.09 40.15
CA ALA A 103 19.36 -9.11 41.20
C ALA A 103 20.42 -10.20 41.00
N THR A 104 20.80 -10.83 42.08
CA THR A 104 21.68 -11.97 42.08
C THR A 104 20.99 -13.19 42.69
N TYR A 105 21.23 -14.32 42.10
CA TYR A 105 20.54 -15.57 42.39
C TYR A 105 21.51 -16.64 42.82
N GLU A 106 21.10 -17.54 43.73
CA GLU A 106 21.87 -18.72 44.13
C GLU A 106 21.50 -19.90 43.26
N ASN A 107 22.42 -20.87 43.19
CA ASN A 107 22.15 -22.16 42.54
C ASN A 107 20.86 -22.78 43.10
N GLY A 108 20.00 -23.25 42.19
CA GLY A 108 18.68 -23.78 42.50
C GLY A 108 17.54 -22.75 42.58
N ASN A 109 17.85 -21.44 42.54
CA ASN A 109 16.78 -20.43 42.44
C ASN A 109 16.09 -20.48 41.10
N SER A 110 14.78 -20.29 41.07
CA SER A 110 13.99 -20.04 39.86
C SER A 110 13.97 -18.55 39.58
N VAL A 111 14.28 -18.17 38.33
CA VAL A 111 14.29 -16.80 37.84
C VAL A 111 13.23 -16.68 36.76
N SER A 112 12.35 -15.69 36.82
CA SER A 112 11.36 -15.39 35.81
C SER A 112 11.89 -14.30 34.87
N ALA A 113 11.68 -14.47 33.57
CA ALA A 113 12.07 -13.49 32.57
C ALA A 113 11.32 -12.15 32.78
N GLN A 114 12.06 -11.04 32.80
CA GLN A 114 11.49 -9.69 32.91
C GLN A 114 11.08 -9.19 31.52
N GLN A 115 9.94 -8.51 31.43
CA GLN A 115 9.46 -7.94 30.17
C GLN A 115 10.37 -6.79 29.69
N PRO A 116 10.53 -6.61 28.35
CA PRO A 116 11.19 -5.44 27.80
C PRO A 116 10.41 -4.15 28.17
N SER A 117 11.08 -3.02 28.13
CA SER A 117 10.45 -1.71 28.44
C SER A 117 9.31 -1.34 27.50
N GLN A 118 9.28 -1.89 26.28
CA GLN A 118 8.20 -1.81 25.31
C GLN A 118 8.08 -3.14 24.57
N THR A 119 6.86 -3.49 24.16
CA THR A 119 6.56 -4.72 23.41
C THR A 119 6.32 -4.48 21.92
N THR A 120 6.34 -3.22 21.47
CA THR A 120 6.25 -2.82 20.07
C THR A 120 7.31 -1.77 19.76
N TYR A 121 7.82 -1.77 18.51
CA TYR A 121 8.79 -0.80 18.03
C TYR A 121 8.47 -0.43 16.58
N THR A 122 8.25 0.85 16.29
CA THR A 122 8.01 1.35 14.95
C THR A 122 9.33 1.47 14.19
N ASP A 123 9.44 0.75 13.08
CA ASP A 123 10.61 0.79 12.19
C ASP A 123 10.31 1.70 10.98
N THR A 124 10.68 2.95 11.09
CA THR A 124 10.49 3.93 10.02
C THR A 124 11.39 3.71 8.81
N VAL A 125 12.47 2.95 8.97
CA VAL A 125 13.41 2.62 7.88
C VAL A 125 12.82 1.54 6.99
N ASN A 126 12.40 0.42 7.60
CA ASN A 126 11.81 -0.72 6.89
C ASN A 126 10.30 -0.58 6.70
N ASP A 127 9.71 0.52 7.19
CA ASP A 127 8.29 0.83 7.07
C ASP A 127 7.38 -0.27 7.63
N GLY A 128 7.42 -0.44 8.93
CA GLY A 128 6.64 -1.47 9.61
C GLY A 128 6.78 -1.41 11.12
N THR A 129 6.30 -2.46 11.77
CA THR A 129 6.29 -2.57 13.22
C THR A 129 6.89 -3.89 13.67
N TRP A 130 7.81 -3.82 14.61
CA TRP A 130 8.31 -4.97 15.35
C TRP A 130 7.44 -5.20 16.58
N THR A 131 7.09 -6.45 16.83
CA THR A 131 6.29 -6.88 17.97
C THR A 131 7.07 -7.95 18.74
N PHE A 132 7.23 -7.76 20.04
CA PHE A 132 7.82 -8.76 20.94
C PHE A 132 6.90 -9.98 21.05
N LYS A 133 7.45 -11.16 20.83
CA LYS A 133 6.70 -12.44 20.85
C LYS A 133 6.93 -13.27 22.10
N GLY A 134 7.79 -12.78 22.99
CA GLY A 134 8.15 -13.47 24.23
C GLY A 134 9.58 -13.93 24.21
N TYR A 135 10.00 -14.47 25.36
CA TYR A 135 11.29 -15.13 25.51
C TYR A 135 11.17 -16.62 25.16
N ASP A 136 12.32 -17.25 24.90
CA ASP A 136 12.45 -18.70 24.69
C ASP A 136 11.94 -19.51 25.89
N ALA A 137 12.08 -18.95 27.09
CA ALA A 137 11.52 -19.50 28.32
C ALA A 137 10.95 -18.39 29.22
N ALA A 138 9.81 -18.64 29.85
CA ALA A 138 9.22 -17.70 30.80
C ALA A 138 9.98 -17.66 32.15
N SER A 139 10.68 -18.74 32.49
CA SER A 139 11.53 -18.87 33.69
C SER A 139 12.58 -19.95 33.48
N ALA A 140 13.67 -19.85 34.24
CA ALA A 140 14.73 -20.86 34.24
C ALA A 140 15.25 -21.06 35.65
N VAL A 141 15.87 -22.22 35.93
CA VAL A 141 16.51 -22.51 37.19
C VAL A 141 18.02 -22.28 37.07
N VAL A 142 18.58 -21.51 37.97
CA VAL A 142 20.04 -21.30 38.06
C VAL A 142 20.75 -22.63 38.35
N ASN A 143 21.65 -23.01 37.46
CA ASN A 143 22.43 -24.24 37.56
C ASN A 143 23.92 -23.92 37.48
N LYS A 144 24.47 -23.32 38.54
CA LYS A 144 25.87 -22.94 38.72
C LYS A 144 26.44 -22.11 37.54
N ALA A 145 25.55 -21.34 36.91
CA ALA A 145 25.85 -20.41 35.82
C ALA A 145 24.77 -19.32 35.73
N ASP A 146 25.10 -18.23 35.06
CA ASP A 146 24.12 -17.18 34.70
C ASP A 146 23.02 -17.79 33.83
N VAL A 147 21.82 -17.19 33.90
CA VAL A 147 20.66 -17.57 33.09
C VAL A 147 20.53 -16.56 31.97
N GLU A 148 20.44 -17.02 30.74
CA GLU A 148 20.17 -16.19 29.57
C GLU A 148 18.73 -16.38 29.12
N PHE A 149 18.02 -15.25 28.83
CA PHE A 149 16.72 -15.21 28.20
C PHE A 149 16.83 -14.53 26.81
N VAL A 150 16.48 -15.29 25.76
CA VAL A 150 16.51 -14.80 24.37
C VAL A 150 15.11 -14.41 23.94
N GLY A 151 14.86 -13.11 23.81
CA GLY A 151 13.58 -12.54 23.40
C GLY A 151 13.45 -12.50 21.88
N LYS A 152 12.28 -12.88 21.36
CA LYS A 152 11.99 -12.94 19.94
C LYS A 152 11.12 -11.74 19.52
N TRP A 153 11.49 -11.07 18.43
CA TRP A 153 10.77 -9.99 17.82
C TRP A 153 10.36 -10.32 16.39
N ALA A 154 9.09 -10.13 16.03
CA ALA A 154 8.60 -10.33 14.68
C ALA A 154 8.28 -8.99 14.03
N PHE A 155 8.71 -8.83 12.76
CA PHE A 155 8.44 -7.66 11.94
C PHE A 155 7.20 -7.87 11.07
N GLU A 156 6.36 -6.85 10.99
CA GLU A 156 5.24 -6.76 10.06
C GLU A 156 5.35 -5.44 9.29
N ALA A 157 5.42 -5.53 7.96
CA ALA A 157 5.46 -4.36 7.08
C ALA A 157 4.11 -3.66 7.02
N ASN A 158 4.11 -2.33 6.91
CA ASN A 158 2.92 -1.56 6.60
C ASN A 158 2.38 -1.94 5.21
N LYS A 159 1.06 -1.88 5.06
CA LYS A 159 0.36 -2.25 3.83
C LYS A 159 -0.39 -1.04 3.28
N TYR A 160 -0.34 -0.90 1.97
CA TYR A 160 -0.93 0.19 1.19
C TYR A 160 -1.82 -0.37 0.09
N GLN A 161 -2.71 0.45 -0.45
CA GLN A 161 -3.64 0.05 -1.49
C GLN A 161 -3.42 0.85 -2.77
N ALA A 162 -3.92 0.32 -3.90
CA ALA A 162 -4.08 1.06 -5.13
C ALA A 162 -5.52 1.52 -5.26
N THR A 163 -5.71 2.79 -5.53
CA THR A 163 -7.01 3.43 -5.74
C THR A 163 -7.12 3.97 -7.15
N TYR A 164 -8.34 4.07 -7.67
CA TYR A 164 -8.60 4.47 -9.04
C TYR A 164 -9.67 5.56 -9.08
N SER A 165 -9.41 6.57 -9.90
CA SER A 165 -10.37 7.61 -10.19
C SER A 165 -10.37 7.94 -11.69
N PHE A 166 -11.44 8.60 -12.18
CA PHE A 166 -11.52 9.02 -13.57
C PHE A 166 -11.73 10.52 -13.69
N ALA A 167 -11.12 11.09 -14.75
CA ALA A 167 -11.26 12.49 -15.08
C ALA A 167 -11.50 12.68 -16.59
N SER A 168 -12.22 13.74 -16.96
CA SER A 168 -12.40 14.12 -18.35
C SER A 168 -11.11 14.72 -18.91
N ALA A 169 -10.72 14.23 -20.10
CA ALA A 169 -9.67 14.82 -20.92
C ALA A 169 -10.22 15.87 -21.91
N THR A 170 -11.57 15.99 -22.03
CA THR A 170 -12.21 16.95 -22.93
C THR A 170 -12.62 18.20 -22.16
N ALA A 171 -12.07 19.34 -22.53
CA ALA A 171 -12.36 20.61 -21.86
C ALA A 171 -13.86 20.91 -21.89
N GLY A 172 -14.40 21.39 -20.75
CA GLY A 172 -15.80 21.76 -20.60
C GLY A 172 -16.82 20.61 -20.58
N LYS A 173 -16.37 19.35 -20.72
CA LYS A 173 -17.23 18.16 -20.64
C LYS A 173 -17.03 17.44 -19.32
N GLN A 174 -18.10 17.20 -18.58
CA GLN A 174 -18.09 16.39 -17.36
C GLN A 174 -18.35 14.92 -17.69
N LEU A 175 -17.70 14.04 -16.96
CA LEU A 175 -17.92 12.59 -17.11
C LEU A 175 -19.34 12.23 -16.63
N PRO A 176 -20.07 11.40 -17.37
CA PRO A 176 -21.28 10.75 -16.87
C PRO A 176 -20.99 9.96 -15.59
N ALA A 177 -21.90 10.02 -14.62
CA ALA A 177 -21.77 9.29 -13.36
C ALA A 177 -21.57 7.77 -13.55
N ALA A 178 -22.14 7.20 -14.61
CA ALA A 178 -22.00 5.79 -14.93
C ALA A 178 -20.54 5.37 -15.27
N ILE A 179 -19.71 6.29 -15.77
CA ILE A 179 -18.29 6.00 -16.03
C ILE A 179 -17.56 5.77 -14.71
N ALA A 180 -17.92 6.43 -13.62
CA ALA A 180 -17.32 6.19 -12.31
C ALA A 180 -17.50 4.73 -11.84
N ALA A 181 -18.58 4.07 -12.24
CA ALA A 181 -18.83 2.66 -11.93
C ALA A 181 -17.93 1.68 -12.70
N LEU A 182 -17.17 2.17 -13.69
CA LEU A 182 -16.22 1.36 -14.49
C LEU A 182 -14.83 1.31 -13.86
N THR A 183 -14.60 2.01 -12.73
CA THR A 183 -13.31 1.97 -12.02
C THR A 183 -13.00 0.54 -11.58
N PRO A 184 -11.76 0.06 -11.76
CA PRO A 184 -11.38 -1.23 -11.23
C PRO A 184 -11.39 -1.20 -9.69
N SER A 185 -11.65 -2.34 -9.09
CA SER A 185 -11.46 -2.57 -7.66
C SER A 185 -10.18 -3.38 -7.45
N ASP A 186 -9.27 -2.87 -6.65
CA ASP A 186 -8.08 -3.60 -6.23
C ASP A 186 -8.16 -3.88 -4.73
N SER A 187 -8.29 -5.15 -4.37
CA SER A 187 -8.30 -5.61 -2.98
C SER A 187 -6.91 -6.06 -2.49
N ALA A 188 -5.90 -6.03 -3.36
CA ALA A 188 -4.53 -6.37 -3.00
C ALA A 188 -3.93 -5.29 -2.09
N THR A 189 -3.00 -5.70 -1.26
CA THR A 189 -2.21 -4.80 -0.43
C THR A 189 -0.73 -4.92 -0.80
N TYR A 190 -0.04 -3.82 -0.74
CA TYR A 190 1.34 -3.67 -1.21
C TYR A 190 2.23 -3.12 -0.12
N GLU A 191 3.48 -3.58 -0.07
CA GLU A 191 4.48 -3.04 0.84
C GLU A 191 5.23 -1.86 0.20
N ASN A 192 5.83 -1.04 1.04
CA ASN A 192 6.72 0.03 0.57
C ASN A 192 7.80 -0.53 -0.37
N GLY A 193 8.01 0.13 -1.51
CA GLY A 193 8.94 -0.30 -2.56
C GLY A 193 8.34 -1.26 -3.59
N ASN A 194 7.13 -1.82 -3.38
CA ASN A 194 6.46 -2.61 -4.42
C ASN A 194 6.08 -1.73 -5.60
N THR A 195 6.17 -2.29 -6.81
CA THR A 195 5.63 -1.68 -8.02
C THR A 195 4.23 -2.20 -8.26
N VAL A 196 3.27 -1.30 -8.41
CA VAL A 196 1.87 -1.59 -8.73
C VAL A 196 1.60 -1.16 -10.15
N SER A 197 0.99 -2.04 -10.97
CA SER A 197 0.55 -1.73 -12.32
C SER A 197 -0.92 -1.35 -12.33
N ALA A 198 -1.27 -0.30 -13.07
CA ALA A 198 -2.66 0.16 -13.20
C ALA A 198 -3.53 -0.92 -13.86
N GLN A 199 -4.67 -1.23 -13.25
CA GLN A 199 -5.66 -2.17 -13.78
C GLN A 199 -6.58 -1.47 -14.78
N GLN A 200 -6.95 -2.14 -15.88
CA GLN A 200 -7.86 -1.56 -16.87
C GLN A 200 -9.28 -1.44 -16.31
N PRO A 201 -10.03 -0.40 -16.74
CA PRO A 201 -11.44 -0.31 -16.42
C PRO A 201 -12.23 -1.47 -17.05
N SER A 202 -13.41 -1.77 -16.51
CA SER A 202 -14.27 -2.85 -17.01
C SER A 202 -14.73 -2.64 -18.48
N GLN A 203 -14.74 -1.38 -18.93
CA GLN A 203 -14.99 -1.00 -20.33
C GLN A 203 -14.08 0.19 -20.69
N THR A 204 -13.68 0.27 -21.96
CA THR A 204 -12.83 1.34 -22.49
C THR A 204 -13.58 2.34 -23.36
N THR A 205 -14.87 2.09 -23.65
CA THR A 205 -15.77 2.99 -24.39
C THR A 205 -17.10 3.07 -23.67
N TYR A 206 -17.74 4.25 -23.68
CA TYR A 206 -19.04 4.47 -23.08
C TYR A 206 -19.88 5.41 -23.99
N PRO A 207 -21.02 4.93 -24.55
CA PRO A 207 -21.92 5.77 -25.32
C PRO A 207 -22.63 6.77 -24.40
N ASP A 208 -22.66 8.03 -24.81
CA ASP A 208 -23.34 9.13 -24.10
C ASP A 208 -24.53 9.64 -24.94
N PRO A 209 -25.72 9.06 -24.79
CA PRO A 209 -26.89 9.47 -25.55
C PRO A 209 -27.41 10.87 -25.15
N VAL A 210 -27.01 11.39 -23.99
CA VAL A 210 -27.39 12.74 -23.54
C VAL A 210 -26.62 13.79 -24.33
N ASN A 211 -25.30 13.64 -24.40
CA ASN A 211 -24.43 14.57 -25.11
C ASN A 211 -24.21 14.17 -26.59
N ASP A 212 -24.85 13.08 -27.02
CA ASP A 212 -24.78 12.58 -28.40
C ASP A 212 -23.34 12.32 -28.87
N GLY A 213 -22.71 11.35 -28.25
CA GLY A 213 -21.34 10.99 -28.58
C GLY A 213 -20.86 9.78 -27.81
N THR A 214 -19.54 9.58 -27.79
CA THR A 214 -18.90 8.44 -27.16
C THR A 214 -17.70 8.90 -26.35
N TRP A 215 -17.62 8.43 -25.12
CA TRP A 215 -16.43 8.53 -24.27
C TRP A 215 -15.50 7.37 -24.54
N THR A 216 -14.21 7.66 -24.67
CA THR A 216 -13.16 6.67 -24.88
C THR A 216 -12.09 6.83 -23.80
N PHE A 217 -11.74 5.73 -23.14
CA PHE A 217 -10.64 5.70 -22.17
C PHE A 217 -9.30 5.88 -22.90
N LYS A 218 -8.49 6.82 -22.42
CA LYS A 218 -7.20 7.18 -23.01
C LYS A 218 -6.00 6.65 -22.24
N GLY A 219 -6.25 5.96 -21.11
CA GLY A 219 -5.22 5.46 -20.21
C GLY A 219 -5.18 6.19 -18.88
N TYR A 220 -4.34 5.70 -18.01
CA TYR A 220 -4.03 6.35 -16.74
C TYR A 220 -2.88 7.35 -16.92
N ASP A 221 -2.75 8.26 -15.96
CA ASP A 221 -1.63 9.21 -15.85
C ASP A 221 -0.26 8.48 -15.76
N ALA A 222 -0.25 7.28 -15.17
CA ALA A 222 0.88 6.37 -15.17
C ALA A 222 0.41 4.92 -15.37
N ALA A 223 1.20 4.13 -16.09
CA ALA A 223 0.94 2.70 -16.29
C ALA A 223 1.28 1.86 -15.04
N SER A 224 2.18 2.36 -14.20
CA SER A 224 2.57 1.78 -12.91
C SER A 224 3.14 2.84 -11.99
N ALA A 225 3.12 2.56 -10.70
CA ALA A 225 3.74 3.42 -9.70
C ALA A 225 4.40 2.58 -8.59
N VAL A 226 5.39 3.15 -7.91
CA VAL A 226 6.06 2.52 -6.77
C VAL A 226 5.40 3.03 -5.49
N VAL A 227 5.03 2.10 -4.61
CA VAL A 227 4.51 2.43 -3.27
C VAL A 227 5.60 3.12 -2.47
N ASN A 228 5.33 4.31 -1.99
CA ASN A 228 6.25 5.11 -1.18
C ASN A 228 5.59 5.54 0.13
N LYS A 229 5.41 4.56 1.03
CA LYS A 229 4.82 4.75 2.37
C LYS A 229 3.44 5.43 2.35
N ALA A 230 2.71 5.24 1.25
CA ALA A 230 1.36 5.76 1.03
C ALA A 230 0.63 4.93 -0.03
N ASP A 231 -0.69 5.04 -0.04
CA ASP A 231 -1.51 4.48 -1.12
C ASP A 231 -1.13 5.08 -2.47
N VAL A 232 -1.32 4.30 -3.53
CA VAL A 232 -1.10 4.72 -4.91
C VAL A 232 -2.43 5.07 -5.55
N GLU A 233 -2.55 6.26 -6.13
CA GLU A 233 -3.71 6.65 -6.92
C GLU A 233 -3.40 6.64 -8.41
N PHE A 234 -4.30 6.04 -9.22
CA PHE A 234 -4.28 6.08 -10.68
C PHE A 234 -5.46 6.89 -11.19
N VAL A 235 -5.17 7.99 -11.89
CA VAL A 235 -6.20 8.85 -12.49
C VAL A 235 -6.34 8.54 -13.97
N GLY A 236 -7.43 7.85 -14.34
CA GLY A 236 -7.73 7.49 -15.71
C GLY A 236 -8.38 8.65 -16.48
N LYS A 237 -7.97 8.85 -17.72
CA LYS A 237 -8.47 9.93 -18.59
C LYS A 237 -9.46 9.40 -19.62
N TRP A 238 -10.59 10.07 -19.75
CA TRP A 238 -11.63 9.79 -20.75
C TRP A 238 -11.82 10.98 -21.66
N ALA A 239 -11.80 10.74 -22.96
CA ALA A 239 -12.06 11.76 -23.96
C ALA A 239 -13.43 11.54 -24.61
N PHE A 240 -14.20 12.64 -24.74
CA PHE A 240 -15.48 12.65 -25.42
C PHE A 240 -15.30 13.02 -26.89
N GLU A 241 -16.00 12.29 -27.76
CA GLU A 241 -16.13 12.58 -29.18
C GLU A 241 -17.60 12.61 -29.53
N ALA A 242 -18.06 13.77 -30.05
CA ALA A 242 -19.44 13.96 -30.49
C ALA A 242 -19.71 13.19 -31.79
N ASN A 243 -20.92 12.67 -31.94
CA ASN A 243 -21.40 12.13 -33.20
C ASN A 243 -21.44 13.22 -34.26
N LYS A 244 -21.17 12.84 -35.50
CA LYS A 244 -21.13 13.73 -36.67
C LYS A 244 -22.20 13.37 -37.64
N TYR A 245 -22.83 14.38 -38.20
CA TYR A 245 -23.94 14.30 -39.17
C TYR A 245 -23.62 15.13 -40.40
N GLN A 246 -24.30 14.85 -41.50
CA GLN A 246 -24.10 15.52 -42.78
C GLN A 246 -25.36 16.28 -43.22
N ALA A 247 -25.18 17.27 -44.10
CA ALA A 247 -26.27 17.88 -44.84
C ALA A 247 -26.33 17.25 -46.22
N THR A 248 -27.52 16.81 -46.61
CA THR A 248 -27.83 16.24 -47.91
C THR A 248 -28.80 17.10 -48.67
N TYR A 249 -28.76 17.05 -49.99
CA TYR A 249 -29.55 17.90 -50.86
C TYR A 249 -30.25 17.06 -51.90
N SER A 250 -31.53 17.36 -52.12
CA SER A 250 -32.32 16.78 -53.20
C SER A 250 -33.18 17.86 -53.87
N PHE A 251 -33.67 17.60 -55.08
CA PHE A 251 -34.53 18.49 -55.80
C PHE A 251 -35.87 17.84 -56.16
N ALA A 252 -36.95 18.64 -56.10
CA ALA A 252 -38.29 18.23 -56.46
C ALA A 252 -38.96 19.27 -57.36
N SER A 253 -39.79 18.81 -58.30
CA SER A 253 -40.64 19.69 -59.08
C SER A 253 -41.76 20.28 -58.22
N ALA A 254 -41.95 21.61 -58.30
CA ALA A 254 -43.09 22.29 -57.73
C ALA A 254 -44.18 22.58 -58.83
N THR A 255 -43.98 22.13 -60.08
CA THR A 255 -44.96 22.19 -61.15
C THR A 255 -45.70 20.87 -61.26
N ALA A 256 -47.02 20.89 -61.12
CA ALA A 256 -47.84 19.70 -61.23
C ALA A 256 -47.60 19.00 -62.57
N ASP A 257 -47.57 17.66 -62.59
CA ASP A 257 -47.43 16.79 -63.75
C ASP A 257 -46.17 17.02 -64.60
N LYS A 258 -45.16 17.72 -64.05
CA LYS A 258 -43.85 17.91 -64.67
C LYS A 258 -42.73 17.27 -63.86
N ALA A 259 -42.07 16.30 -64.40
CA ALA A 259 -40.86 15.68 -63.81
C ALA A 259 -39.64 16.57 -64.05
N LEU A 260 -38.75 16.66 -63.07
CA LEU A 260 -37.47 17.36 -63.24
C LEU A 260 -36.60 16.63 -64.26
N PRO A 261 -35.92 17.34 -65.17
CA PRO A 261 -34.85 16.75 -66.00
C PRO A 261 -33.72 16.18 -65.12
N ALA A 262 -33.19 15.03 -65.52
CA ALA A 262 -32.09 14.40 -64.77
C ALA A 262 -30.85 15.30 -64.61
N ALA A 263 -30.64 16.23 -65.56
CA ALA A 263 -29.54 17.19 -65.51
C ALA A 263 -29.67 18.19 -64.34
N ILE A 264 -30.92 18.50 -63.85
CA ILE A 264 -31.11 19.35 -62.68
C ILE A 264 -30.60 18.66 -61.42
N ALA A 265 -30.68 17.32 -61.30
CA ALA A 265 -30.14 16.58 -60.15
C ALA A 265 -28.63 16.79 -60.01
N ALA A 266 -27.92 17.01 -61.12
CA ALA A 266 -26.46 17.27 -61.08
C ALA A 266 -26.10 18.69 -60.60
N LEU A 267 -27.09 19.56 -60.36
CA LEU A 267 -26.92 20.91 -59.82
C LEU A 267 -26.98 20.94 -58.28
N THR A 268 -27.25 19.78 -57.64
CA THR A 268 -27.28 19.70 -56.16
C THR A 268 -25.94 20.11 -55.58
N PRO A 269 -25.89 20.91 -54.53
CA PRO A 269 -24.64 21.21 -53.85
C PRO A 269 -24.05 19.93 -53.18
N SER A 270 -22.73 19.86 -53.08
CA SER A 270 -22.05 18.87 -52.27
C SER A 270 -21.57 19.56 -50.97
N ASP A 271 -21.94 19.01 -49.84
CA ASP A 271 -21.48 19.46 -48.53
C ASP A 271 -20.64 18.35 -47.91
N SER A 272 -19.34 18.58 -47.80
CA SER A 272 -18.39 17.67 -47.15
C SER A 272 -18.20 18.00 -45.66
N ALA A 273 -18.83 19.05 -45.13
CA ALA A 273 -18.74 19.40 -43.71
C ALA A 273 -19.53 18.41 -42.87
N THR A 274 -19.09 18.23 -41.64
CA THR A 274 -19.79 17.44 -40.63
C THR A 274 -20.21 18.31 -39.46
N TYR A 275 -21.36 18.03 -38.95
CA TYR A 275 -22.02 18.85 -37.95
C TYR A 275 -22.34 18.03 -36.69
N GLU A 276 -22.26 18.67 -35.52
CA GLU A 276 -22.68 18.07 -34.25
C GLU A 276 -24.16 18.33 -33.97
N ASN A 277 -24.72 17.49 -33.12
CA ASN A 277 -26.09 17.72 -32.63
C ASN A 277 -26.24 19.14 -32.04
N GLY A 278 -27.30 19.81 -32.41
CA GLY A 278 -27.56 21.20 -32.01
C GLY A 278 -26.92 22.25 -32.92
N ASN A 279 -26.05 21.89 -33.86
CA ASN A 279 -25.56 22.84 -34.87
C ASN A 279 -26.68 23.27 -35.80
N THR A 280 -26.68 24.55 -36.20
CA THR A 280 -27.54 25.08 -37.28
C THR A 280 -26.78 25.00 -38.59
N VAL A 281 -27.36 24.34 -39.56
CA VAL A 281 -26.86 24.22 -40.94
C VAL A 281 -27.69 25.09 -41.85
N SER A 282 -27.05 25.93 -42.67
CA SER A 282 -27.71 26.71 -43.70
C SER A 282 -27.67 26.02 -45.03
N ALA A 283 -28.79 26.05 -45.74
CA ALA A 283 -28.87 25.42 -47.06
C ALA A 283 -27.94 26.12 -48.05
N GLN A 284 -27.13 25.32 -48.79
CA GLN A 284 -26.23 25.82 -49.82
C GLN A 284 -26.98 25.98 -51.16
N GLN A 285 -26.70 27.06 -51.90
CA GLN A 285 -27.31 27.27 -53.20
C GLN A 285 -26.87 26.25 -54.24
N PRO A 286 -27.76 25.83 -55.16
CA PRO A 286 -27.38 25.02 -56.29
C PRO A 286 -26.37 25.73 -57.20
N SER A 287 -25.60 25.00 -58.00
CA SER A 287 -24.61 25.57 -58.90
C SER A 287 -25.21 26.50 -59.95
N GLN A 288 -26.49 26.29 -60.27
CA GLN A 288 -27.30 27.15 -61.15
C GLN A 288 -28.70 27.25 -60.58
N THR A 289 -29.36 28.42 -60.72
CA THR A 289 -30.73 28.68 -60.28
C THR A 289 -31.77 28.69 -61.41
N THR A 290 -31.33 28.59 -62.67
CA THR A 290 -32.14 28.43 -63.86
C THR A 290 -31.59 27.31 -64.74
N TYR A 291 -32.51 26.58 -65.43
CA TYR A 291 -32.11 25.51 -66.32
C TYR A 291 -33.03 25.51 -67.55
N PRO A 292 -32.54 25.76 -68.79
CA PRO A 292 -33.34 25.71 -69.98
C PRO A 292 -33.69 24.24 -70.32
N ASP A 293 -34.98 23.99 -70.63
CA ASP A 293 -35.48 22.66 -71.01
C ASP A 293 -35.97 22.67 -72.48
N PRO A 294 -35.09 22.35 -73.40
CA PRO A 294 -35.42 22.37 -74.81
C PRO A 294 -36.39 21.21 -75.26
N VAL A 295 -36.52 20.18 -74.39
CA VAL A 295 -37.44 19.06 -74.65
C VAL A 295 -38.87 19.46 -74.37
N ASN A 296 -39.11 20.22 -73.27
CA ASN A 296 -40.44 20.73 -72.91
C ASN A 296 -40.67 22.17 -73.34
N ASP A 297 -39.74 22.76 -74.10
CA ASP A 297 -39.80 24.14 -74.59
C ASP A 297 -40.10 25.18 -73.49
N GLY A 298 -39.19 25.29 -72.52
CA GLY A 298 -39.36 26.20 -71.40
C GLY A 298 -38.11 26.29 -70.50
N THR A 299 -38.30 26.87 -69.32
CA THR A 299 -37.21 27.09 -68.35
C THR A 299 -37.64 26.67 -66.96
N TRP A 300 -36.77 25.90 -66.31
CA TRP A 300 -36.88 25.61 -64.90
C TRP A 300 -36.18 26.68 -64.08
N THR A 301 -36.82 27.12 -62.97
CA THR A 301 -36.29 28.11 -62.06
C THR A 301 -36.34 27.58 -60.62
N PHE A 302 -35.21 27.65 -59.95
CA PHE A 302 -35.11 27.30 -58.53
C PHE A 302 -35.83 28.29 -57.66
N LYS A 303 -36.70 27.83 -56.76
CA LYS A 303 -37.52 28.66 -55.88
C LYS A 303 -37.06 28.68 -54.43
N GLY A 304 -35.99 27.97 -54.12
CA GLY A 304 -35.46 27.81 -52.77
C GLY A 304 -35.68 26.40 -52.23
N TYR A 305 -35.12 26.18 -51.07
CA TYR A 305 -35.33 24.98 -50.29
C TYR A 305 -36.58 25.06 -49.46
N ASP A 306 -37.08 23.95 -48.98
CA ASP A 306 -38.19 23.84 -48.01
C ASP A 306 -37.89 24.58 -46.69
N ALA A 307 -36.58 24.64 -46.27
CA ALA A 307 -36.09 25.48 -45.22
C ALA A 307 -34.75 26.14 -45.61
N ALA A 308 -34.55 27.41 -45.20
CA ALA A 308 -33.26 28.09 -45.43
C ALA A 308 -32.15 27.59 -44.50
N SER A 309 -32.51 27.02 -43.37
CA SER A 309 -31.59 26.35 -42.42
C SER A 309 -32.35 25.34 -41.57
N ALA A 310 -31.62 24.38 -40.99
CA ALA A 310 -32.15 23.37 -40.10
C ALA A 310 -31.18 23.10 -38.96
N VAL A 311 -31.69 22.68 -37.80
CA VAL A 311 -30.88 22.26 -36.65
C VAL A 311 -30.68 20.76 -36.72
N VAL A 312 -29.43 20.31 -36.59
CA VAL A 312 -29.09 18.91 -36.50
C VAL A 312 -29.69 18.34 -35.21
N ASN A 313 -30.50 17.31 -35.34
CA ASN A 313 -31.15 16.63 -34.22
C ASN A 313 -30.86 15.13 -34.27
N LYS A 314 -29.61 14.75 -33.95
CA LYS A 314 -29.12 13.38 -33.88
C LYS A 314 -29.36 12.59 -35.19
N ALA A 315 -29.40 13.29 -36.31
CA ALA A 315 -29.62 12.75 -37.65
C ALA A 315 -29.06 13.70 -38.69
N ASP A 316 -28.80 13.19 -39.89
CA ASP A 316 -28.49 14.02 -41.05
C ASP A 316 -29.63 14.98 -41.36
N VAL A 317 -29.28 16.14 -41.94
CA VAL A 317 -30.23 17.15 -42.36
C VAL A 317 -30.44 17.05 -43.88
N GLU A 318 -31.68 16.94 -44.32
CA GLU A 318 -32.01 16.96 -45.76
C GLU A 318 -32.65 18.29 -46.12
N PHE A 319 -32.18 18.91 -47.21
CA PHE A 319 -32.76 20.07 -47.84
C PHE A 319 -33.36 19.68 -49.21
N VAL A 320 -34.69 19.87 -49.33
CA VAL A 320 -35.40 19.57 -50.59
C VAL A 320 -35.67 20.88 -51.34
N GLY A 321 -34.91 21.11 -52.43
CA GLY A 321 -35.02 22.28 -53.24
C GLY A 321 -36.17 22.15 -54.26
N LYS A 322 -36.97 23.24 -54.42
CA LYS A 322 -38.14 23.31 -55.27
C LYS A 322 -37.82 24.03 -56.58
N TRP A 323 -38.17 23.42 -57.70
CA TRP A 323 -38.02 23.97 -59.03
C TRP A 323 -39.38 24.09 -59.70
N THR A 324 -39.66 25.27 -60.35
CA THR A 324 -40.86 25.49 -61.13
C THR A 324 -40.50 25.58 -62.60
N PHE A 325 -41.35 25.00 -63.45
CA PHE A 325 -41.24 25.07 -64.92
C PHE A 325 -42.16 26.17 -65.47
N GLU A 326 -41.63 26.99 -66.38
CA GLU A 326 -42.40 27.94 -67.18
C GLU A 326 -42.14 27.67 -68.67
N ALA A 327 -43.24 27.37 -69.39
CA ALA A 327 -43.17 27.16 -70.82
C ALA A 327 -42.92 28.45 -71.59
N ASN A 328 -42.16 28.39 -72.64
CA ASN A 328 -41.98 29.49 -73.59
C ASN A 328 -43.32 29.88 -74.22
N LYS A 329 -43.53 31.19 -74.42
CA LYS A 329 -44.76 31.73 -75.03
C LYS A 329 -44.42 32.36 -76.31
N TYR A 330 -45.20 32.01 -77.29
CA TYR A 330 -45.04 32.53 -78.65
C TYR A 330 -46.31 33.34 -79.08
N GLN A 331 -46.12 34.35 -79.99
CA GLN A 331 -47.19 35.12 -80.55
C GLN A 331 -47.44 34.74 -81.99
N ALA A 332 -48.68 34.62 -82.43
CA ALA A 332 -49.03 34.50 -83.80
C ALA A 332 -48.92 35.90 -84.49
N THR A 333 -48.17 36.02 -85.53
CA THR A 333 -48.11 37.25 -86.37
C THR A 333 -48.75 36.96 -87.69
N TYR A 334 -49.60 37.98 -88.11
CA TYR A 334 -50.30 37.90 -89.43
C TYR A 334 -49.70 38.92 -90.36
N ARG A 335 -49.45 38.51 -91.62
CA ARG A 335 -48.97 39.39 -92.71
C ARG A 335 -49.78 39.14 -93.91
N PHE A 336 -50.20 40.24 -94.57
CA PHE A 336 -50.92 40.24 -95.89
C PHE A 336 -49.88 40.51 -96.98
N GLU A 337 -49.94 39.78 -98.08
CA GLU A 337 -49.16 40.04 -99.27
C GLU A 337 -50.12 40.27 -100.46
N SER A 338 -49.75 41.16 -101.41
CA SER A 338 -50.53 41.38 -102.61
C SER A 338 -50.35 40.21 -103.61
N ALA A 339 -51.36 39.74 -104.22
CA ALA A 339 -51.38 38.72 -105.25
C ALA A 339 -50.66 39.18 -106.49
#